data_8d75f69a0c14be6b4ad3587b5835dfc6
#
_entry.id   8d75f69a0c14be6b4ad3587b5835dfc6
#
_cell.length_a   1.000
_cell.length_b   1.000
_cell.length_c   1.000
_cell.angle_alpha   90.00
_cell.angle_beta   90.00
_cell.angle_gamma   90.00
#
_symmetry.space_group_name_H-M   'P 1'
#
loop_
_entity.id
_entity.type
_entity.pdbx_description
1 polymer ?
#
loop_
_entity_poly.entity_id
_entity_poly.type
_entity_poly.pdbx_seq_one_letter_code
_entity_poly.pdbx_strand_id
1 'polypeptide(L)'
;KILARRREIIQRYDESFVGENIEHLHHYGKDFSSSGHLYITHVLGKNREECNEIIRKMAEKGIATNVHYKPLPMLTAYKKLGFDIQDYPNAYRMFSNEITLPLHTKLTNEEVEYVIQSFKECIR
;
A
#
# COMPACT_ATOMS: atom_id res chain seq x y z
N LYS A 1 9.28 -21.77 -2.90
CA LYS A 1 8.68 -21.70 -1.56
C LYS A 1 8.36 -20.25 -1.13
N ILE A 2 9.33 -19.33 -1.14
CA ILE A 2 9.13 -17.92 -0.76
C ILE A 2 8.10 -17.21 -1.67
N LEU A 3 8.26 -17.30 -2.98
CA LEU A 3 7.35 -16.67 -3.95
C LEU A 3 5.94 -17.26 -3.89
N ALA A 4 5.82 -18.57 -3.67
CA ALA A 4 4.51 -19.22 -3.53
C ALA A 4 3.74 -18.65 -2.33
N ARG A 5 4.38 -18.53 -1.15
CA ARG A 5 3.74 -17.96 0.04
C ARG A 5 3.32 -16.50 -0.16
N ARG A 6 4.19 -15.68 -0.78
CA ARG A 6 3.82 -14.28 -1.11
C ARG A 6 2.62 -14.21 -2.05
N ARG A 7 2.57 -15.10 -3.06
CA ARG A 7 1.44 -15.19 -3.99
C ARG A 7 0.13 -15.54 -3.28
N GLU A 8 0.15 -16.48 -2.34
CA GLU A 8 -1.02 -16.82 -1.54
C GLU A 8 -1.55 -15.63 -0.74
N ILE A 9 -0.66 -14.87 -0.08
CA ILE A 9 -1.04 -13.69 0.68
C ILE A 9 -1.62 -12.61 -0.24
N ILE A 10 -0.97 -12.33 -1.38
CA ILE A 10 -1.44 -11.38 -2.37
C ILE A 10 -2.85 -11.75 -2.86
N GLN A 11 -3.07 -13.01 -3.21
CA GLN A 11 -4.38 -13.47 -3.65
C GLN A 11 -5.45 -13.27 -2.57
N ARG A 12 -5.15 -13.54 -1.30
CA ARG A 12 -6.09 -13.28 -0.19
C ARG A 12 -6.43 -11.79 -0.05
N TYR A 13 -5.44 -10.92 -0.19
CA TYR A 13 -5.67 -9.47 -0.19
C TYR A 13 -6.54 -9.05 -1.38
N ASP A 14 -6.19 -9.48 -2.60
CA ASP A 14 -6.93 -9.16 -3.82
C ASP A 14 -8.40 -9.56 -3.71
N GLU A 15 -8.68 -10.80 -3.29
CA GLU A 15 -10.03 -11.32 -3.11
C GLU A 15 -10.82 -10.57 -2.02
N SER A 16 -10.12 -10.19 -0.94
CA SER A 16 -10.75 -9.54 0.22
C SER A 16 -11.11 -8.08 -0.03
N PHE A 17 -10.44 -7.41 -0.95
CA PHE A 17 -10.69 -5.99 -1.23
C PHE A 17 -11.61 -5.74 -2.42
N VAL A 18 -12.16 -6.80 -3.02
CA VAL A 18 -13.20 -6.67 -4.05
C VAL A 18 -14.41 -5.92 -3.49
N GLY A 19 -14.80 -4.83 -4.15
CA GLY A 19 -15.95 -4.00 -3.75
C GLY A 19 -15.67 -2.98 -2.64
N GLU A 20 -14.46 -2.92 -2.11
CA GLU A 20 -14.03 -1.86 -1.20
C GLU A 20 -13.51 -0.64 -2.00
N ASN A 21 -13.45 0.53 -1.35
CA ASN A 21 -12.88 1.74 -1.94
C ASN A 21 -11.34 1.71 -1.97
N ILE A 22 -10.80 0.63 -2.51
CA ILE A 22 -9.37 0.35 -2.59
C ILE A 22 -9.03 -0.07 -4.03
N GLU A 23 -8.01 0.55 -4.60
CA GLU A 23 -7.29 0.00 -5.74
C GLU A 23 -5.96 -0.58 -5.27
N HIS A 24 -5.47 -1.60 -5.94
CA HIS A 24 -4.15 -2.18 -5.70
C HIS A 24 -3.43 -2.45 -7.02
N LEU A 25 -2.11 -2.56 -6.96
CA LEU A 25 -1.33 -2.90 -8.13
C LEU A 25 -1.53 -4.38 -8.49
N HIS A 26 -1.78 -4.67 -9.76
CA HIS A 26 -1.86 -6.04 -10.26
C HIS A 26 -0.48 -6.70 -10.21
N HIS A 27 -0.37 -7.82 -9.52
CA HIS A 27 0.87 -8.57 -9.36
C HIS A 27 1.08 -9.62 -10.45
N TYR A 28 0.00 -10.08 -11.06
CA TYR A 28 0.05 -11.18 -12.02
C TYR A 28 -0.90 -10.91 -13.19
N GLY A 29 -0.45 -11.21 -14.39
CA GLY A 29 -1.22 -11.10 -15.62
C GLY A 29 -0.77 -12.14 -16.63
N LYS A 30 -1.36 -12.09 -17.81
CA LYS A 30 -1.04 -13.05 -18.89
C LYS A 30 0.44 -12.98 -19.29
N ASP A 31 0.99 -11.76 -19.33
CA ASP A 31 2.33 -11.50 -19.90
C ASP A 31 3.32 -10.95 -18.86
N PHE A 32 2.95 -10.93 -17.57
CA PHE A 32 3.82 -10.45 -16.50
C PHE A 32 3.60 -11.19 -15.18
N SER A 33 4.62 -11.18 -14.35
CA SER A 33 4.60 -11.75 -12.99
C SER A 33 5.48 -10.92 -12.06
N SER A 34 4.91 -10.48 -10.95
CA SER A 34 5.62 -9.76 -9.89
C SER A 34 6.37 -10.70 -8.96
N SER A 35 7.46 -10.22 -8.38
CA SER A 35 8.14 -10.89 -7.25
C SER A 35 7.33 -10.85 -5.95
N GLY A 36 6.23 -10.09 -5.91
CA GLY A 36 5.42 -9.90 -4.72
C GLY A 36 6.20 -9.26 -3.57
N HIS A 37 7.00 -8.23 -3.86
CA HIS A 37 7.83 -7.56 -2.85
C HIS A 37 7.00 -6.70 -1.91
N LEU A 38 6.15 -5.83 -2.46
CA LEU A 38 5.27 -4.91 -1.74
C LEU A 38 3.82 -5.13 -2.15
N TYR A 39 2.89 -4.98 -1.22
CA TYR A 39 1.47 -4.90 -1.52
C TYR A 39 0.99 -3.46 -1.35
N ILE A 40 0.98 -2.73 -2.46
CA ILE A 40 0.63 -1.31 -2.52
C ILE A 40 -0.85 -1.17 -2.80
N THR A 41 -1.53 -0.41 -1.94
CA THR A 41 -2.95 -0.05 -2.09
C THR A 41 -3.10 1.45 -2.25
N HIS A 42 -4.18 1.87 -2.91
CA HIS A 42 -4.63 3.25 -3.01
C HIS A 42 -6.05 3.34 -2.42
N VAL A 43 -6.21 4.12 -1.36
CA VAL A 43 -7.53 4.31 -0.72
C VAL A 43 -8.28 5.40 -1.48
N LEU A 44 -9.25 5.00 -2.27
CA LEU A 44 -9.99 5.91 -3.15
C LEU A 44 -10.74 6.99 -2.36
N GLY A 45 -10.69 8.22 -2.85
CA GLY A 45 -11.34 9.37 -2.24
C GLY A 45 -10.62 9.95 -1.01
N LYS A 46 -9.51 9.33 -0.56
CA LYS A 46 -8.70 9.82 0.55
C LYS A 46 -7.50 10.63 0.07
N ASN A 47 -7.13 11.63 0.85
CA ASN A 47 -5.89 12.41 0.66
C ASN A 47 -4.75 11.88 1.55
N ARG A 48 -3.57 12.49 1.44
CA ARG A 48 -2.39 12.04 2.21
C ARG A 48 -2.58 12.12 3.73
N GLU A 49 -3.24 13.17 4.22
CA GLU A 49 -3.47 13.35 5.66
C GLU A 49 -4.43 12.29 6.21
N GLU A 50 -5.52 12.03 5.50
CA GLU A 50 -6.47 10.96 5.86
C GLU A 50 -5.80 9.59 5.84
N CYS A 51 -4.91 9.33 4.85
CA CYS A 51 -4.16 8.09 4.81
C CYS A 51 -3.11 7.98 5.92
N ASN A 52 -2.48 9.09 6.33
CA ASN A 52 -1.61 9.11 7.50
C ASN A 52 -2.38 8.76 8.78
N GLU A 53 -3.63 9.22 8.90
CA GLU A 53 -4.51 8.85 10.01
C GLU A 53 -4.85 7.35 10.00
N ILE A 54 -5.13 6.77 8.83
CA ILE A 54 -5.34 5.33 8.67
C ILE A 54 -4.08 4.56 9.12
N ILE A 55 -2.89 4.98 8.69
CA ILE A 55 -1.62 4.38 9.09
C ILE A 55 -1.46 4.40 10.62
N ARG A 56 -1.81 5.53 11.27
CA ARG A 56 -1.77 5.65 12.73
C ARG A 56 -2.73 4.68 13.41
N LYS A 57 -3.98 4.59 12.95
CA LYS A 57 -4.96 3.62 13.47
C LYS A 57 -4.52 2.17 13.29
N MET A 58 -3.89 1.84 12.17
CA MET A 58 -3.32 0.51 11.94
C MET A 58 -2.17 0.22 12.94
N ALA A 59 -1.31 1.22 13.20
CA ALA A 59 -0.25 1.08 14.19
C ALA A 59 -0.79 0.88 15.62
N GLU A 60 -1.89 1.55 16.00
CA GLU A 60 -2.59 1.33 17.28
C GLU A 60 -3.13 -0.11 17.42
N LYS A 61 -3.43 -0.77 16.30
CA LYS A 61 -3.81 -2.20 16.24
C LYS A 61 -2.58 -3.14 16.16
N GLY A 62 -1.37 -2.61 16.27
CA GLY A 62 -0.12 -3.40 16.18
C GLY A 62 0.28 -3.79 14.77
N ILE A 63 -0.29 -3.16 13.74
CA ILE A 63 -0.02 -3.46 12.33
C ILE A 63 0.84 -2.35 11.73
N ALA A 64 2.07 -2.68 11.32
CA ALA A 64 2.96 -1.76 10.63
C ALA A 64 2.57 -1.65 9.15
N THR A 65 2.07 -0.48 8.76
CA THR A 65 1.87 -0.08 7.37
C THR A 65 2.86 1.02 6.99
N ASN A 66 3.06 1.26 5.71
CA ASN A 66 4.06 2.22 5.24
C ASN A 66 3.62 2.91 3.95
N VAL A 67 4.48 3.79 3.44
CA VAL A 67 4.32 4.47 2.15
C VAL A 67 5.56 4.20 1.29
N HIS A 68 5.38 3.65 0.09
CA HIS A 68 6.46 3.33 -0.85
C HIS A 68 6.23 3.98 -2.23
N TYR A 69 6.72 5.22 -2.44
CA TYR A 69 7.50 6.05 -1.54
C TYR A 69 7.05 7.52 -1.66
N LYS A 70 7.47 8.36 -0.70
CA LYS A 70 7.36 9.80 -0.87
C LYS A 70 8.13 10.23 -2.12
N PRO A 71 7.51 10.94 -3.09
CA PRO A 71 8.18 11.34 -4.33
C PRO A 71 9.47 12.12 -4.08
N LEU A 72 10.52 11.82 -4.84
CA LEU A 72 11.83 12.45 -4.70
C LEU A 72 11.78 13.98 -4.71
N PRO A 73 10.99 14.66 -5.59
CA PRO A 73 10.87 16.12 -5.57
C PRO A 73 10.37 16.70 -4.23
N MET A 74 9.72 15.90 -3.40
CA MET A 74 9.25 16.32 -2.07
C MET A 74 10.31 16.20 -0.97
N LEU A 75 11.43 15.56 -1.24
CA LEU A 75 12.53 15.42 -0.29
C LEU A 75 13.39 16.70 -0.28
N THR A 76 13.86 17.10 0.92
CA THR A 76 14.62 18.33 1.10
C THR A 76 15.85 18.43 0.20
N ALA A 77 16.57 17.32 -0.01
CA ALA A 77 17.74 17.29 -0.89
C ALA A 77 17.40 17.67 -2.34
N TYR A 78 16.31 17.11 -2.86
CA TYR A 78 15.88 17.36 -4.24
C TYR A 78 15.24 18.74 -4.41
N LYS A 79 14.50 19.24 -3.41
CA LYS A 79 14.01 20.63 -3.40
C LYS A 79 15.17 21.64 -3.48
N LYS A 80 16.26 21.39 -2.78
CA LYS A 80 17.47 22.24 -2.85
C LYS A 80 18.15 22.21 -4.23
N LEU A 81 17.91 21.18 -5.04
CA LEU A 81 18.38 21.06 -6.41
C LEU A 81 17.41 21.69 -7.44
N GLY A 82 16.31 22.31 -6.97
CA GLY A 82 15.34 22.99 -7.82
C GLY A 82 14.18 22.12 -8.32
N PHE A 83 14.04 20.89 -7.83
CA PHE A 83 12.88 20.04 -8.18
C PHE A 83 11.63 20.49 -7.41
N ASP A 84 10.51 20.62 -8.12
CA ASP A 84 9.19 20.90 -7.54
C ASP A 84 8.22 19.75 -7.83
N ILE A 85 7.47 19.33 -6.81
CA ILE A 85 6.47 18.27 -6.97
C ILE A 85 5.34 18.65 -7.93
N GLN A 86 5.07 19.92 -8.12
CA GLN A 86 4.05 20.41 -9.07
C GLN A 86 4.36 20.03 -10.52
N ASP A 87 5.64 19.83 -10.87
CA ASP A 87 6.07 19.37 -12.16
C ASP A 87 5.83 17.85 -12.38
N TYR A 88 5.45 17.14 -11.30
CA TYR A 88 5.27 15.68 -11.26
C TYR A 88 3.89 15.27 -10.72
N PRO A 89 2.78 15.73 -11.36
CA PRO A 89 1.43 15.52 -10.82
C PRO A 89 1.03 14.04 -10.72
N ASN A 90 1.53 13.19 -11.61
CA ASN A 90 1.27 11.75 -11.55
C ASN A 90 1.95 11.09 -10.35
N ALA A 91 3.19 11.46 -10.05
CA ALA A 91 3.91 10.95 -8.87
C ALA A 91 3.22 11.38 -7.57
N TYR A 92 2.76 12.65 -7.50
CA TYR A 92 2.01 13.13 -6.35
C TYR A 92 0.68 12.40 -6.19
N ARG A 93 -0.07 12.20 -7.27
CA ARG A 93 -1.35 11.48 -7.26
C ARG A 93 -1.19 10.05 -6.73
N MET A 94 -0.17 9.33 -7.21
CA MET A 94 0.13 7.96 -6.75
C MET A 94 0.49 7.91 -5.26
N PHE A 95 1.20 8.92 -4.77
CA PHE A 95 1.59 9.03 -3.36
C PHE A 95 0.44 9.46 -2.45
N SER A 96 -0.48 10.31 -2.93
CA SER A 96 -1.43 11.04 -2.09
C SER A 96 -2.37 10.13 -1.28
N ASN A 97 -2.70 8.95 -1.79
CA ASN A 97 -3.63 8.02 -1.16
C ASN A 97 -3.06 6.60 -1.00
N GLU A 98 -1.75 6.46 -1.11
CA GLU A 98 -1.06 5.18 -1.03
C GLU A 98 -0.86 4.72 0.41
N ILE A 99 -1.12 3.42 0.66
CA ILE A 99 -0.77 2.70 1.89
C ILE A 99 -0.29 1.31 1.49
N THR A 100 0.92 0.94 1.92
CA THR A 100 1.46 -0.41 1.72
C THR A 100 1.15 -1.29 2.91
N LEU A 101 0.52 -2.43 2.66
CA LEU A 101 0.20 -3.44 3.67
C LEU A 101 1.35 -4.42 3.90
N PRO A 102 1.42 -5.07 5.09
CA PRO A 102 2.43 -6.06 5.39
C PRO A 102 2.41 -7.23 4.39
N LEU A 103 3.57 -7.58 3.85
CA LEU A 103 3.73 -8.71 2.94
C LEU A 103 5.08 -9.39 3.15
N HIS A 104 5.10 -10.47 3.93
CA HIS A 104 6.28 -11.30 4.13
C HIS A 104 5.90 -12.75 4.44
N THR A 105 6.83 -13.67 4.22
CA THR A 105 6.57 -15.12 4.28
C THR A 105 6.35 -15.69 5.68
N LYS A 106 6.57 -14.90 6.73
CA LYS A 106 6.34 -15.29 8.12
C LYS A 106 4.91 -14.98 8.60
N LEU A 107 4.13 -14.19 7.85
CA LEU A 107 2.73 -13.94 8.18
C LEU A 107 1.94 -15.26 8.17
N THR A 108 1.25 -15.54 9.27
CA THR A 108 0.27 -16.63 9.34
C THR A 108 -1.01 -16.26 8.58
N ASN A 109 -1.90 -17.21 8.37
CA ASN A 109 -3.18 -16.91 7.73
C ASN A 109 -4.07 -16.05 8.64
N GLU A 110 -4.00 -16.28 9.93
CA GLU A 110 -4.72 -15.52 10.96
C GLU A 110 -4.24 -14.07 11.00
N GLU A 111 -2.93 -13.84 10.90
CA GLU A 111 -2.36 -12.49 10.84
C GLU A 111 -2.76 -11.77 9.54
N VAL A 112 -2.76 -12.47 8.40
CA VAL A 112 -3.25 -11.89 7.13
C VAL A 112 -4.70 -11.47 7.24
N GLU A 113 -5.56 -12.32 7.81
CA GLU A 113 -6.97 -12.01 8.03
C GLU A 113 -7.15 -10.83 8.99
N TYR A 114 -6.36 -10.77 10.06
CA TYR A 114 -6.37 -9.66 11.00
C TYR A 114 -5.99 -8.33 10.32
N VAL A 115 -4.99 -8.33 9.44
CA VAL A 115 -4.61 -7.15 8.63
C VAL A 115 -5.77 -6.72 7.75
N ILE A 116 -6.42 -7.66 7.05
CA ILE A 116 -7.56 -7.39 6.16
C ILE A 116 -8.71 -6.71 6.93
N GLN A 117 -9.15 -7.31 8.03
CA GLN A 117 -10.27 -6.79 8.83
C GLN A 117 -9.92 -5.42 9.43
N SER A 118 -8.73 -5.28 10.00
CA SER A 118 -8.27 -4.02 10.58
C SER A 118 -8.20 -2.90 9.54
N PHE A 119 -7.71 -3.20 8.33
CA PHE A 119 -7.62 -2.21 7.26
C PHE A 119 -9.00 -1.77 6.78
N LYS A 120 -9.92 -2.71 6.57
CA LYS A 120 -11.32 -2.40 6.23
C LYS A 120 -12.02 -1.52 7.26
N GLU A 121 -11.77 -1.76 8.55
CA GLU A 121 -12.29 -0.92 9.63
C GLU A 121 -11.70 0.50 9.60
N CYS A 122 -10.39 0.61 9.37
CA CYS A 122 -9.68 1.90 9.42
C CYS A 122 -10.00 2.82 8.23
N ILE A 123 -10.36 2.27 7.07
CA ILE A 123 -10.69 3.07 5.87
C ILE A 123 -12.13 3.58 5.85
N ARG A 124 -13.01 3.02 6.66
CA ARG A 124 -14.41 3.46 6.84
C ARG A 124 -14.51 4.68 7.73
#